data_8d2899dc5b3496ef686ace15a8594beb
#
_entry.id   8d2899dc5b3496ef686ace15a8594beb
#
_cell.length_a   1.000
_cell.length_b   1.000
_cell.length_c   1.000
_cell.angle_alpha   90.00
_cell.angle_beta   90.00
_cell.angle_gamma   90.00
#
_symmetry.space_group_name_H-M   'P 1'
#
loop_
_entity.id
_entity.type
_entity.pdbx_description
1 polymer ?
#
loop_
_entity_poly.entity_id
_entity_poly.type
_entity_poly.pdbx_seq_one_letter_code
_entity_poly.pdbx_strand_id
1 'polypeptide(L)'
;MMSRIRRSVADEPFLLIRTAASDHHAGEAIPPHAHDWHQLVHAAAGMMEIWTERGSWIAPSGRAVWVPAGVRHGIRFAAASTLRTLYLQPEWAQGLPRDCVAVTVSPLLRELVLRAVAWGMLDGRRPAEAAVALLVREEFRRSDTPPFDLPEPASQAMRRAADLARRGRRGPEIATATGMSLRALERRFRSETGLSLGRWRRHALLLAAMERLGAGEPVKSVAAHAGFATPSAFVAAFRAAFGETPGCYFSLPPARS
;
A
#
# COMPACT_ATOMS: atom_id res chain seq x y z
N MET A 1 -20.08 4.45 -13.81
CA MET A 1 -19.52 3.10 -13.99
C MET A 1 -19.31 2.31 -12.70
N MET A 2 -19.72 2.82 -11.53
CA MET A 2 -19.60 2.19 -10.19
C MET A 2 -20.65 1.10 -9.87
N SER A 3 -21.65 0.87 -10.74
CA SER A 3 -22.82 -0.01 -10.43
C SER A 3 -22.51 -1.53 -10.46
N ARG A 4 -21.41 -1.97 -11.08
CA ARG A 4 -21.10 -3.41 -11.22
C ARG A 4 -20.32 -4.02 -10.02
N ILE A 5 -19.77 -3.19 -9.13
CA ILE A 5 -18.97 -3.64 -7.99
C ILE A 5 -19.84 -4.11 -6.80
N ARG A 6 -21.12 -3.78 -6.78
CA ARG A 6 -22.06 -4.07 -5.67
C ARG A 6 -22.77 -5.43 -5.76
N ARG A 7 -22.49 -6.26 -6.74
CA ARG A 7 -23.08 -7.61 -6.81
C ARG A 7 -22.37 -8.54 -5.85
N SER A 8 -23.16 -9.27 -5.06
CA SER A 8 -22.67 -10.28 -4.14
C SER A 8 -21.88 -11.38 -4.87
N VAL A 9 -20.96 -12.05 -4.17
CA VAL A 9 -20.30 -13.28 -4.64
C VAL A 9 -21.37 -14.34 -5.03
N ALA A 10 -22.45 -14.41 -4.27
CA ALA A 10 -23.54 -15.36 -4.50
C ALA A 10 -24.25 -15.18 -5.85
N ASP A 11 -24.27 -13.96 -6.40
CA ASP A 11 -24.96 -13.69 -7.66
C ASP A 11 -24.19 -14.19 -8.89
N GLU A 12 -22.85 -14.30 -8.79
CA GLU A 12 -21.98 -14.67 -9.91
C GLU A 12 -20.86 -15.63 -9.46
N PRO A 13 -21.17 -16.85 -8.99
CA PRO A 13 -20.19 -17.76 -8.37
C PRO A 13 -19.14 -18.29 -9.33
N PHE A 14 -19.34 -18.14 -10.65
CA PHE A 14 -18.40 -18.52 -11.69
C PHE A 14 -17.33 -17.45 -11.99
N LEU A 15 -17.50 -16.22 -11.50
CA LEU A 15 -16.50 -15.18 -11.66
C LEU A 15 -15.38 -15.36 -10.62
N LEU A 16 -14.17 -15.55 -11.12
CA LEU A 16 -12.96 -15.67 -10.30
C LEU A 16 -12.38 -14.30 -9.95
N ILE A 17 -12.38 -13.38 -10.93
CA ILE A 17 -11.85 -12.03 -10.78
C ILE A 17 -12.79 -11.03 -11.42
N ARG A 18 -13.08 -9.94 -10.71
CA ARG A 18 -13.66 -8.70 -11.25
C ARG A 18 -12.58 -7.65 -11.34
N THR A 19 -12.74 -6.68 -12.24
CA THR A 19 -11.76 -5.61 -12.39
C THR A 19 -12.41 -4.23 -12.35
N ALA A 20 -11.63 -3.24 -11.93
CA ALA A 20 -11.95 -1.84 -12.13
C ALA A 20 -10.70 -1.06 -12.55
N ALA A 21 -10.93 -0.03 -13.34
CA ALA A 21 -9.91 0.87 -13.83
C ALA A 21 -10.43 2.30 -13.76
N SER A 22 -9.61 3.20 -13.22
CA SER A 22 -9.91 4.63 -13.16
C SER A 22 -8.63 5.44 -13.08
N ASP A 23 -8.72 6.68 -13.53
CA ASP A 23 -7.64 7.64 -13.40
C ASP A 23 -8.06 8.71 -12.40
N HIS A 24 -7.13 9.17 -11.59
CA HIS A 24 -7.37 10.09 -10.48
C HIS A 24 -6.34 11.20 -10.46
N HIS A 25 -6.77 12.39 -10.04
CA HIS A 25 -5.89 13.53 -9.83
C HIS A 25 -5.24 13.49 -8.44
N ALA A 26 -4.12 14.20 -8.29
CA ALA A 26 -3.50 14.40 -6.99
C ALA A 26 -4.48 15.04 -6.01
N GLY A 27 -4.54 14.51 -4.78
CA GLY A 27 -5.44 14.98 -3.72
C GLY A 27 -6.83 14.34 -3.73
N GLU A 28 -7.22 13.62 -4.78
CA GLU A 28 -8.46 12.85 -4.76
C GLU A 28 -8.41 11.69 -3.76
N ALA A 29 -9.58 11.22 -3.35
CA ALA A 29 -9.70 10.08 -2.47
C ALA A 29 -10.95 9.24 -2.75
N ILE A 30 -10.83 7.94 -2.57
CA ILE A 30 -11.96 7.02 -2.43
C ILE A 30 -12.24 6.89 -0.94
N PRO A 31 -13.43 7.30 -0.46
CA PRO A 31 -13.76 7.29 0.96
C PRO A 31 -13.79 5.85 1.53
N PRO A 32 -13.72 5.69 2.86
CA PRO A 32 -13.73 4.38 3.50
C PRO A 32 -14.96 3.57 3.15
N HIS A 33 -14.71 2.37 2.62
CA HIS A 33 -15.72 1.38 2.25
C HIS A 33 -15.23 -0.04 2.54
N ALA A 34 -16.10 -1.00 2.43
CA ALA A 34 -15.79 -2.42 2.50
C ALA A 34 -16.59 -3.16 1.42
N HIS A 35 -16.13 -4.33 1.03
CA HIS A 35 -16.77 -5.20 0.05
C HIS A 35 -16.46 -6.67 0.35
N ASP A 36 -17.26 -7.57 -0.22
CA ASP A 36 -17.21 -9.02 0.04
C ASP A 36 -16.13 -9.75 -0.78
N TRP A 37 -15.38 -9.04 -1.59
CA TRP A 37 -14.29 -9.55 -2.41
C TRP A 37 -12.94 -9.16 -1.84
N HIS A 38 -11.93 -10.03 -1.96
CA HIS A 38 -10.56 -9.58 -1.76
C HIS A 38 -10.16 -8.59 -2.85
N GLN A 39 -9.29 -7.64 -2.55
CA GLN A 39 -8.87 -6.64 -3.53
C GLN A 39 -7.34 -6.56 -3.63
N LEU A 40 -6.82 -6.58 -4.85
CA LEU A 40 -5.45 -6.20 -5.17
C LEU A 40 -5.48 -4.80 -5.78
N VAL A 41 -5.09 -3.80 -5.01
CA VAL A 41 -5.03 -2.39 -5.41
C VAL A 41 -3.67 -2.13 -6.04
N HIS A 42 -3.59 -1.94 -7.35
CA HIS A 42 -2.35 -1.71 -8.09
C HIS A 42 -2.33 -0.32 -8.72
N ALA A 43 -1.26 0.43 -8.47
CA ALA A 43 -0.94 1.66 -9.16
C ALA A 43 -0.17 1.33 -10.45
N ALA A 44 -0.85 1.38 -11.61
CA ALA A 44 -0.17 1.22 -12.89
C ALA A 44 0.72 2.44 -13.21
N ALA A 45 0.33 3.62 -12.72
CA ALA A 45 1.14 4.84 -12.70
C ALA A 45 0.77 5.68 -11.46
N GLY A 46 1.66 6.56 -11.05
CA GLY A 46 1.46 7.45 -9.90
C GLY A 46 1.69 6.76 -8.56
N MET A 47 0.97 7.22 -7.54
CA MET A 47 1.14 6.75 -6.16
C MET A 47 -0.17 6.84 -5.40
N MET A 48 -0.49 5.77 -4.67
CA MET A 48 -1.69 5.65 -3.85
C MET A 48 -1.31 5.32 -2.41
N GLU A 49 -2.02 5.89 -1.45
CA GLU A 49 -2.04 5.46 -0.06
C GLU A 49 -3.35 4.70 0.19
N ILE A 50 -3.24 3.47 0.61
CA ILE A 50 -4.36 2.67 1.09
C ILE A 50 -4.32 2.69 2.62
N TRP A 51 -5.41 3.06 3.27
CA TRP A 51 -5.46 3.17 4.71
C TRP A 51 -6.67 2.44 5.31
N THR A 52 -6.45 1.86 6.48
CA THR A 52 -7.42 1.16 7.31
C THR A 52 -7.33 1.64 8.75
N GLU A 53 -8.18 1.13 9.62
CA GLU A 53 -8.05 1.39 11.07
C GLU A 53 -6.76 0.81 11.68
N ARG A 54 -6.14 -0.19 11.02
CA ARG A 54 -4.95 -0.89 11.52
C ARG A 54 -3.62 -0.35 10.98
N GLY A 55 -3.65 0.48 9.95
CA GLY A 55 -2.45 1.03 9.35
C GLY A 55 -2.65 1.60 7.96
N SER A 56 -1.54 2.06 7.38
CA SER A 56 -1.52 2.55 6.01
C SER A 56 -0.38 1.91 5.20
N TRP A 57 -0.63 1.78 3.90
CA TRP A 57 0.28 1.21 2.92
C TRP A 57 0.38 2.15 1.73
N ILE A 58 1.58 2.39 1.26
CA ILE A 58 1.79 3.17 0.03
C ILE A 58 2.08 2.21 -1.13
N ALA A 59 1.32 2.36 -2.21
CA ALA A 59 1.51 1.69 -3.47
C ALA A 59 1.93 2.69 -4.54
N PRO A 60 3.23 2.88 -4.80
CA PRO A 60 3.68 3.57 -6.01
C PRO A 60 3.58 2.63 -7.22
N SER A 61 3.88 3.16 -8.40
CA SER A 61 4.01 2.36 -9.62
C SER A 61 4.91 1.14 -9.40
N GLY A 62 4.45 -0.05 -9.82
CA GLY A 62 5.15 -1.31 -9.60
C GLY A 62 4.89 -1.98 -8.24
N ARG A 63 4.03 -1.40 -7.42
CA ARG A 63 3.57 -1.99 -6.16
C ARG A 63 2.05 -2.13 -6.15
N ALA A 64 1.57 -3.02 -5.30
CA ALA A 64 0.16 -3.17 -5.02
C ALA A 64 -0.07 -3.34 -3.51
N VAL A 65 -1.30 -3.18 -3.09
CA VAL A 65 -1.74 -3.53 -1.73
C VAL A 65 -2.85 -4.56 -1.84
N TRP A 66 -2.69 -5.64 -1.11
CA TRP A 66 -3.73 -6.62 -0.90
C TRP A 66 -4.63 -6.18 0.26
N VAL A 67 -5.93 -6.20 0.01
CA VAL A 67 -6.95 -5.89 1.01
C VAL A 67 -7.90 -7.09 1.08
N PRO A 68 -7.94 -7.82 2.19
CA PRO A 68 -8.89 -8.92 2.36
C PRO A 68 -10.35 -8.47 2.33
N ALA A 69 -11.25 -9.38 1.93
CA ALA A 69 -12.69 -9.16 1.98
C ALA A 69 -13.15 -8.72 3.38
N GLY A 70 -14.10 -7.80 3.45
CA GLY A 70 -14.65 -7.25 4.68
C GLY A 70 -13.80 -6.19 5.38
N VAL A 71 -12.54 -5.98 4.97
CA VAL A 71 -11.69 -4.96 5.57
C VAL A 71 -12.12 -3.56 5.09
N ARG A 72 -12.50 -2.69 6.05
CA ARG A 72 -12.83 -1.30 5.76
C ARG A 72 -11.56 -0.52 5.44
N HIS A 73 -11.51 0.07 4.25
CA HIS A 73 -10.35 0.80 3.74
C HIS A 73 -10.75 1.98 2.85
N GLY A 74 -9.86 2.96 2.76
CA GLY A 74 -9.94 4.08 1.83
C GLY A 74 -8.67 4.17 1.00
N ILE A 75 -8.73 4.92 -0.10
CA ILE A 75 -7.58 5.14 -0.99
C ILE A 75 -7.41 6.65 -1.16
N ARG A 76 -6.19 7.16 -1.00
CA ARG A 76 -5.83 8.55 -1.30
C ARG A 76 -4.81 8.56 -2.43
N PHE A 77 -4.96 9.48 -3.36
CA PHE A 77 -4.06 9.64 -4.49
C PHE A 77 -3.11 10.81 -4.22
N ALA A 78 -1.88 10.51 -3.83
CA ALA A 78 -0.87 11.51 -3.51
C ALA A 78 -0.31 12.21 -4.77
N ALA A 79 -0.41 11.56 -5.93
CA ALA A 79 -0.07 12.09 -7.24
C ALA A 79 -1.14 11.69 -8.25
N ALA A 80 -1.11 12.28 -9.45
CA ALA A 80 -1.93 11.80 -10.56
C ALA A 80 -1.65 10.31 -10.77
N SER A 81 -2.68 9.48 -10.70
CA SER A 81 -2.54 8.03 -10.57
C SER A 81 -3.51 7.27 -11.46
N THR A 82 -3.02 6.16 -11.99
CA THR A 82 -3.78 5.22 -12.80
C THR A 82 -4.04 3.97 -11.96
N LEU A 83 -5.26 3.84 -11.42
CA LEU A 83 -5.70 2.69 -10.64
C LEU A 83 -6.07 1.53 -11.59
N ARG A 84 -5.50 0.37 -11.33
CA ARG A 84 -5.89 -0.90 -11.94
C ARG A 84 -6.07 -1.91 -10.82
N THR A 85 -7.30 -2.29 -10.54
CA THR A 85 -7.59 -3.12 -9.37
C THR A 85 -8.28 -4.41 -9.78
N LEU A 86 -7.93 -5.48 -9.08
CA LEU A 86 -8.55 -6.79 -9.20
C LEU A 86 -9.31 -7.11 -7.92
N TYR A 87 -10.54 -7.61 -8.07
CA TYR A 87 -11.32 -8.17 -6.98
C TYR A 87 -11.36 -9.68 -7.15
N LEU A 88 -10.79 -10.42 -6.20
CA LEU A 88 -10.69 -11.87 -6.23
C LEU A 88 -11.78 -12.49 -5.37
N GLN A 89 -12.44 -13.51 -5.89
CA GLN A 89 -13.47 -14.26 -5.16
C GLN A 89 -12.86 -14.96 -3.94
N PRO A 90 -13.41 -14.79 -2.73
CA PRO A 90 -12.80 -15.32 -1.49
C PRO A 90 -12.61 -16.84 -1.48
N GLU A 91 -13.62 -17.60 -1.93
CA GLU A 91 -13.55 -19.07 -1.96
C GLU A 91 -12.47 -19.57 -2.91
N TRP A 92 -12.29 -18.90 -4.04
CA TRP A 92 -11.28 -19.24 -5.02
C TRP A 92 -9.87 -18.78 -4.58
N ALA A 93 -9.79 -17.68 -3.86
CA ALA A 93 -8.54 -17.08 -3.38
C ALA A 93 -8.08 -17.63 -2.02
N GLN A 94 -8.56 -18.79 -1.58
CA GLN A 94 -8.15 -19.40 -0.32
C GLN A 94 -6.63 -19.58 -0.25
N GLY A 95 -6.08 -19.38 0.96
CA GLY A 95 -4.65 -19.50 1.23
C GLY A 95 -3.86 -18.22 0.94
N LEU A 96 -4.49 -17.14 0.48
CA LEU A 96 -3.90 -15.80 0.41
C LEU A 96 -3.92 -15.10 1.79
N PRO A 97 -3.12 -14.03 2.01
CA PRO A 97 -3.02 -13.35 3.31
C PRO A 97 -4.37 -12.91 3.88
N ARG A 98 -4.53 -13.07 5.19
CA ARG A 98 -5.73 -12.64 5.93
C ARG A 98 -5.67 -11.19 6.40
N ASP A 99 -4.51 -10.57 6.30
CA ASP A 99 -4.27 -9.17 6.65
C ASP A 99 -3.90 -8.37 5.40
N CYS A 100 -4.02 -7.04 5.49
CA CYS A 100 -3.54 -6.15 4.45
C CYS A 100 -2.02 -6.26 4.35
N VAL A 101 -1.51 -6.43 3.14
CA VAL A 101 -0.06 -6.52 2.90
C VAL A 101 0.34 -5.75 1.63
N ALA A 102 1.52 -5.13 1.67
CA ALA A 102 2.13 -4.60 0.47
C ALA A 102 2.65 -5.75 -0.40
N VAL A 103 2.53 -5.61 -1.71
CA VAL A 103 2.89 -6.65 -2.69
C VAL A 103 3.84 -6.07 -3.73
N THR A 104 4.95 -6.74 -3.97
CA THR A 104 5.81 -6.43 -5.11
C THR A 104 5.16 -6.99 -6.37
N VAL A 105 4.93 -6.13 -7.35
CA VAL A 105 4.32 -6.55 -8.62
C VAL A 105 5.43 -6.92 -9.59
N SER A 106 5.59 -8.23 -9.86
CA SER A 106 6.52 -8.72 -10.88
C SER A 106 6.11 -8.21 -12.27
N PRO A 107 7.03 -8.15 -13.26
CA PRO A 107 6.67 -7.82 -14.63
C PRO A 107 5.54 -8.70 -15.18
N LEU A 108 5.55 -10.00 -14.85
CA LEU A 108 4.49 -10.93 -15.26
C LEU A 108 3.16 -10.59 -14.58
N LEU A 109 3.15 -10.38 -13.26
CA LEU A 109 1.93 -10.01 -12.54
C LEU A 109 1.34 -8.70 -13.09
N ARG A 110 2.19 -7.71 -13.42
CA ARG A 110 1.74 -6.47 -14.04
C ARG A 110 1.01 -6.70 -15.35
N GLU A 111 1.58 -7.50 -16.26
CA GLU A 111 0.95 -7.79 -17.56
C GLU A 111 -0.36 -8.60 -17.40
N LEU A 112 -0.41 -9.52 -16.42
CA LEU A 112 -1.62 -10.26 -16.07
C LEU A 112 -2.72 -9.34 -15.53
N VAL A 113 -2.38 -8.38 -14.66
CA VAL A 113 -3.32 -7.37 -14.16
C VAL A 113 -3.88 -6.53 -15.30
N LEU A 114 -3.02 -6.03 -16.20
CA LEU A 114 -3.44 -5.25 -17.36
C LEU A 114 -4.33 -6.07 -18.31
N ARG A 115 -3.98 -7.33 -18.54
CA ARG A 115 -4.79 -8.26 -19.36
C ARG A 115 -6.15 -8.50 -18.73
N ALA A 116 -6.21 -8.78 -17.42
CA ALA A 116 -7.45 -8.98 -16.70
C ALA A 116 -8.37 -7.73 -16.80
N VAL A 117 -7.79 -6.53 -16.60
CA VAL A 117 -8.52 -5.26 -16.73
C VAL A 117 -9.04 -5.05 -18.16
N ALA A 118 -8.25 -5.36 -19.18
CA ALA A 118 -8.67 -5.24 -20.57
C ALA A 118 -9.84 -6.19 -20.92
N TRP A 119 -9.91 -7.36 -20.30
CA TRP A 119 -11.03 -8.29 -20.46
C TRP A 119 -12.24 -7.94 -19.59
N GLY A 120 -12.06 -7.17 -18.54
CA GLY A 120 -13.10 -6.67 -17.64
C GLY A 120 -13.46 -7.60 -16.50
N MET A 121 -13.64 -8.89 -16.73
CA MET A 121 -13.91 -9.94 -15.73
C MET A 121 -13.32 -11.26 -16.21
N LEU A 122 -12.95 -12.12 -15.26
CA LEU A 122 -12.44 -13.46 -15.57
C LEU A 122 -13.42 -14.52 -15.06
N ASP A 123 -14.03 -15.23 -16.02
CA ASP A 123 -14.98 -16.29 -15.80
C ASP A 123 -14.27 -17.65 -15.77
N GLY A 124 -14.39 -18.37 -14.65
CA GLY A 124 -13.77 -19.69 -14.47
C GLY A 124 -14.21 -20.77 -15.44
N ARG A 125 -15.35 -20.58 -16.14
CA ARG A 125 -15.85 -21.49 -17.17
C ARG A 125 -15.16 -21.32 -18.52
N ARG A 126 -14.39 -20.25 -18.70
CA ARG A 126 -13.61 -19.96 -19.89
C ARG A 126 -12.15 -20.29 -19.68
N PRO A 127 -11.59 -21.31 -20.38
CA PRO A 127 -10.23 -21.80 -20.10
C PRO A 127 -9.14 -20.73 -20.11
N ALA A 128 -9.18 -19.81 -21.06
CA ALA A 128 -8.18 -18.73 -21.15
C ALA A 128 -8.26 -17.75 -19.95
N GLU A 129 -9.49 -17.39 -19.54
CA GLU A 129 -9.70 -16.49 -18.40
C GLU A 129 -9.35 -17.18 -17.08
N ALA A 130 -9.71 -18.46 -16.92
CA ALA A 130 -9.33 -19.27 -15.77
C ALA A 130 -7.80 -19.42 -15.65
N ALA A 131 -7.09 -19.59 -16.77
CA ALA A 131 -5.64 -19.67 -16.78
C ALA A 131 -4.98 -18.35 -16.34
N VAL A 132 -5.47 -17.21 -16.83
CA VAL A 132 -4.98 -15.88 -16.40
C VAL A 132 -5.27 -15.66 -14.91
N ALA A 133 -6.47 -16.00 -14.43
CA ALA A 133 -6.81 -15.90 -13.02
C ALA A 133 -5.88 -16.74 -12.15
N LEU A 134 -5.60 -17.99 -12.52
CA LEU A 134 -4.69 -18.88 -11.83
C LEU A 134 -3.27 -18.29 -11.76
N LEU A 135 -2.75 -17.77 -12.87
CA LEU A 135 -1.43 -17.15 -12.91
C LEU A 135 -1.37 -15.90 -12.02
N VAL A 136 -2.40 -15.05 -12.01
CA VAL A 136 -2.49 -13.91 -11.08
C VAL A 136 -2.36 -14.38 -9.63
N ARG A 137 -3.09 -15.42 -9.24
CA ARG A 137 -3.06 -15.96 -7.88
C ARG A 137 -1.68 -16.54 -7.53
N GLU A 138 -1.06 -17.30 -8.43
CA GLU A 138 0.25 -17.92 -8.19
C GLU A 138 1.39 -16.89 -8.15
N GLU A 139 1.37 -15.89 -9.03
CA GLU A 139 2.31 -14.77 -8.99
C GLU A 139 2.16 -13.98 -7.69
N PHE A 140 0.94 -13.71 -7.24
CA PHE A 140 0.72 -13.06 -5.96
C PHE A 140 1.26 -13.88 -4.77
N ARG A 141 1.05 -15.20 -4.75
CA ARG A 141 1.59 -16.09 -3.68
C ARG A 141 3.11 -16.13 -3.62
N ARG A 142 3.79 -15.90 -4.74
CA ARG A 142 5.26 -15.87 -4.85
C ARG A 142 5.84 -14.48 -4.64
N SER A 143 4.98 -13.46 -4.58
CA SER A 143 5.44 -12.09 -4.42
C SER A 143 6.07 -11.88 -3.06
N ASP A 144 7.25 -11.29 -3.03
CA ASP A 144 7.85 -10.81 -1.79
C ASP A 144 6.96 -9.71 -1.20
N THR A 145 6.67 -9.86 0.08
CA THR A 145 5.99 -8.84 0.87
C THR A 145 7.07 -8.03 1.58
N PRO A 146 7.49 -6.87 1.07
CA PRO A 146 8.40 -6.03 1.81
C PRO A 146 7.67 -5.58 3.10
N PRO A 147 8.29 -5.71 4.28
CA PRO A 147 7.68 -5.33 5.54
C PRO A 147 7.65 -3.79 5.64
N PHE A 148 6.78 -3.16 4.88
CA PHE A 148 6.61 -1.71 4.87
C PHE A 148 5.15 -1.34 5.10
N ASP A 149 4.64 -1.80 6.21
CA ASP A 149 3.42 -1.33 6.84
C ASP A 149 3.77 -0.33 7.94
N LEU A 150 2.89 0.60 8.17
CA LEU A 150 2.96 1.53 9.28
C LEU A 150 1.80 1.22 10.22
N PRO A 151 1.98 0.26 11.15
CA PRO A 151 0.91 -0.15 12.05
C PRO A 151 0.49 1.01 12.95
N GLU A 152 -0.82 1.26 13.04
CA GLU A 152 -1.37 2.28 13.92
C GLU A 152 -1.48 1.75 15.35
N PRO A 153 -0.99 2.52 16.35
CA PRO A 153 -1.17 2.14 17.73
C PRO A 153 -2.65 2.18 18.15
N ALA A 154 -3.04 1.26 19.01
CA ALA A 154 -4.42 1.12 19.43
C ALA A 154 -4.86 2.18 20.44
N SER A 155 -3.97 2.56 21.39
CA SER A 155 -4.31 3.50 22.46
C SER A 155 -4.16 4.96 22.02
N GLN A 156 -5.00 5.84 22.57
CA GLN A 156 -4.96 7.28 22.31
C GLN A 156 -3.59 7.91 22.62
N ALA A 157 -2.95 7.49 23.73
CA ALA A 157 -1.64 8.00 24.10
C ALA A 157 -0.56 7.65 23.08
N MET A 158 -0.59 6.42 22.54
CA MET A 158 0.37 5.99 21.52
C MET A 158 0.04 6.54 20.15
N ARG A 159 -1.23 6.78 19.81
CA ARG A 159 -1.61 7.56 18.61
C ARG A 159 -1.05 8.96 18.65
N ARG A 160 -1.16 9.64 19.81
CA ARG A 160 -0.50 10.96 20.02
C ARG A 160 1.01 10.89 19.83
N ALA A 161 1.65 9.83 20.34
CA ALA A 161 3.08 9.60 20.13
C ALA A 161 3.42 9.40 18.65
N ALA A 162 2.61 8.62 17.91
CA ALA A 162 2.74 8.40 16.48
C ALA A 162 2.60 9.72 15.68
N ASP A 163 1.63 10.57 16.01
CA ASP A 163 1.44 11.86 15.34
C ASP A 163 2.64 12.81 15.56
N LEU A 164 3.20 12.82 16.75
CA LEU A 164 4.43 13.57 17.03
C LEU A 164 5.62 13.01 16.25
N ALA A 165 5.72 11.68 16.16
CA ALA A 165 6.77 11.00 15.39
C ALA A 165 6.67 11.30 13.88
N ARG A 166 5.45 11.35 13.30
CA ARG A 166 5.21 11.77 11.89
C ARG A 166 5.68 13.20 11.64
N ARG A 167 5.53 14.08 12.63
CA ARG A 167 6.02 15.47 12.60
C ARG A 167 7.53 15.59 12.84
N GLY A 168 8.27 14.48 12.85
CA GLY A 168 9.73 14.43 12.98
C GLY A 168 10.25 14.51 14.43
N ARG A 169 9.37 14.60 15.45
CA ARG A 169 9.81 14.66 16.86
C ARG A 169 10.56 13.39 17.25
N ARG A 170 11.55 13.54 18.12
CA ARG A 170 12.39 12.43 18.60
C ARG A 170 11.84 11.82 19.89
N GLY A 171 12.26 10.61 20.22
CA GLY A 171 11.78 9.87 21.39
C GLY A 171 11.74 10.67 22.71
N PRO A 172 12.82 11.38 23.12
CA PRO A 172 12.79 12.20 24.34
C PRO A 172 11.72 13.30 24.34
N GLU A 173 11.54 14.00 23.21
CA GLU A 173 10.52 15.05 23.06
C GLU A 173 9.11 14.45 23.14
N ILE A 174 8.90 13.28 22.53
CA ILE A 174 7.62 12.56 22.55
C ILE A 174 7.33 12.07 23.97
N ALA A 175 8.33 11.54 24.68
CA ALA A 175 8.19 11.09 26.06
C ALA A 175 7.72 12.22 26.97
N THR A 176 8.35 13.40 26.87
CA THR A 176 7.92 14.61 27.60
C THR A 176 6.49 15.00 27.24
N ALA A 177 6.14 15.04 25.94
CA ALA A 177 4.81 15.45 25.47
C ALA A 177 3.67 14.47 25.82
N THR A 178 4.02 13.21 26.11
CA THR A 178 3.07 12.17 26.53
C THR A 178 3.06 11.91 28.03
N GLY A 179 3.90 12.60 28.80
CA GLY A 179 4.02 12.42 30.25
C GLY A 179 4.62 11.07 30.67
N MET A 180 5.40 10.45 29.80
CA MET A 180 5.99 9.11 30.03
C MET A 180 7.52 9.19 30.14
N SER A 181 8.13 8.23 30.84
CA SER A 181 9.57 7.99 30.67
C SER A 181 9.83 7.40 29.28
N LEU A 182 11.00 7.69 28.70
CA LEU A 182 11.37 7.15 27.36
C LEU A 182 11.27 5.62 27.32
N ARG A 183 11.68 4.93 28.39
CA ARG A 183 11.61 3.47 28.51
C ARG A 183 10.16 2.95 28.51
N ALA A 184 9.26 3.63 29.21
CA ALA A 184 7.84 3.26 29.23
C ALA A 184 7.18 3.50 27.86
N LEU A 185 7.49 4.64 27.22
CA LEU A 185 7.03 4.96 25.89
C LEU A 185 7.48 3.89 24.85
N GLU A 186 8.77 3.58 24.78
CA GLU A 186 9.33 2.58 23.84
C GLU A 186 8.71 1.19 24.06
N ARG A 187 8.59 0.74 25.32
CA ARG A 187 7.98 -0.56 25.64
C ARG A 187 6.52 -0.61 25.19
N ARG A 188 5.72 0.42 25.53
CA ARG A 188 4.29 0.45 25.21
C ARG A 188 4.06 0.61 23.71
N PHE A 189 4.80 1.49 23.06
CA PHE A 189 4.70 1.69 21.62
C PHE A 189 5.01 0.39 20.85
N ARG A 190 6.07 -0.32 21.26
CA ARG A 190 6.43 -1.60 20.65
C ARG A 190 5.40 -2.70 20.93
N SER A 191 4.79 -2.73 22.11
CA SER A 191 3.71 -3.66 22.44
C SER A 191 2.48 -3.48 21.55
N GLU A 192 2.15 -2.24 21.18
CA GLU A 192 0.97 -1.92 20.38
C GLU A 192 1.24 -2.01 18.86
N THR A 193 2.46 -1.75 18.40
CA THR A 193 2.78 -1.66 16.96
C THR A 193 3.72 -2.75 16.46
N GLY A 194 4.34 -3.53 17.34
CA GLY A 194 5.41 -4.46 16.98
C GLY A 194 6.76 -3.80 16.66
N LEU A 195 6.81 -2.47 16.52
CA LEU A 195 7.99 -1.71 16.10
C LEU A 195 8.51 -0.83 17.24
N SER A 196 9.84 -0.63 17.33
CA SER A 196 10.37 0.46 18.16
C SER A 196 9.91 1.81 17.61
N LEU A 197 9.68 2.79 18.48
CA LEU A 197 9.27 4.15 18.08
C LEU A 197 10.24 4.77 17.05
N GLY A 198 11.54 4.53 17.21
CA GLY A 198 12.56 5.02 16.30
C GLY A 198 12.45 4.40 14.89
N ARG A 199 12.20 3.08 14.82
CA ARG A 199 11.98 2.39 13.54
C ARG A 199 10.66 2.83 12.89
N TRP A 200 9.59 2.88 13.65
CA TRP A 200 8.28 3.35 13.21
C TRP A 200 8.35 4.80 12.66
N ARG A 201 9.01 5.71 13.41
CA ARG A 201 9.23 7.09 12.95
C ARG A 201 9.99 7.16 11.63
N ARG A 202 11.04 6.35 11.49
CA ARG A 202 11.81 6.29 10.23
C ARG A 202 10.94 5.84 9.07
N HIS A 203 10.10 4.84 9.28
CA HIS A 203 9.13 4.39 8.27
C HIS A 203 8.14 5.51 7.92
N ALA A 204 7.55 6.18 8.91
CA ALA A 204 6.63 7.29 8.68
C ALA A 204 7.25 8.42 7.85
N LEU A 205 8.49 8.80 8.16
CA LEU A 205 9.23 9.83 7.41
C LEU A 205 9.57 9.39 5.98
N LEU A 206 9.91 8.12 5.78
CA LEU A 206 10.15 7.59 4.44
C LEU A 206 8.86 7.51 3.61
N LEU A 207 7.73 7.17 4.23
CA LEU A 207 6.42 7.21 3.56
C LEU A 207 6.06 8.64 3.13
N ALA A 208 6.20 9.63 4.02
CA ALA A 208 5.99 11.03 3.67
C ALA A 208 6.96 11.52 2.56
N ALA A 209 8.20 11.02 2.58
CA ALA A 209 9.17 11.30 1.53
C ALA A 209 8.77 10.72 0.16
N MET A 210 8.10 9.57 0.15
CA MET A 210 7.61 8.96 -1.10
C MET A 210 6.56 9.81 -1.80
N GLU A 211 5.65 10.45 -1.05
CA GLU A 211 4.65 11.36 -1.62
C GLU A 211 5.32 12.51 -2.37
N ARG A 212 6.35 13.10 -1.77
CA ARG A 212 7.11 14.21 -2.36
C ARG A 212 7.92 13.79 -3.58
N LEU A 213 8.55 12.60 -3.51
CA LEU A 213 9.26 12.02 -4.65
C LEU A 213 8.30 11.70 -5.81
N GLY A 214 7.14 11.15 -5.51
CA GLY A 214 6.08 10.89 -6.48
C GLY A 214 5.52 12.15 -7.13
N ALA A 215 5.54 13.28 -6.41
CA ALA A 215 5.25 14.62 -6.94
C ALA A 215 6.40 15.23 -7.76
N GLY A 216 7.52 14.51 -7.92
CA GLY A 216 8.66 14.95 -8.72
C GLY A 216 9.66 15.85 -7.97
N GLU A 217 9.55 15.97 -6.64
CA GLU A 217 10.53 16.77 -5.88
C GLU A 217 11.92 16.14 -5.92
N PRO A 218 12.99 16.95 -6.05
CA PRO A 218 14.35 16.47 -6.06
C PRO A 218 14.72 15.71 -4.79
N VAL A 219 15.43 14.58 -4.94
CA VAL A 219 15.87 13.73 -3.80
C VAL A 219 16.59 14.53 -2.71
N LYS A 220 17.39 15.53 -3.07
CA LYS A 220 18.10 16.41 -2.12
C LYS A 220 17.12 17.19 -1.23
N SER A 221 16.07 17.74 -1.82
CA SER A 221 15.02 18.49 -1.09
C SER A 221 14.26 17.56 -0.16
N VAL A 222 13.83 16.41 -0.67
CA VAL A 222 13.08 15.40 0.10
C VAL A 222 13.90 14.87 1.28
N ALA A 223 15.19 14.58 1.09
CA ALA A 223 16.08 14.12 2.14
C ALA A 223 16.18 15.14 3.30
N ALA A 224 16.31 16.43 2.96
CA ALA A 224 16.37 17.50 3.97
C ALA A 224 15.05 17.61 4.76
N HIS A 225 13.90 17.56 4.07
CA HIS A 225 12.58 17.60 4.71
C HIS A 225 12.30 16.37 5.59
N ALA A 226 12.79 15.19 5.18
CA ALA A 226 12.68 13.96 5.97
C ALA A 226 13.68 13.91 7.16
N GLY A 227 14.46 14.99 7.36
CA GLY A 227 15.37 15.12 8.50
C GLY A 227 16.63 14.28 8.41
N PHE A 228 17.05 13.89 7.20
CA PHE A 228 18.32 13.20 6.97
C PHE A 228 19.48 14.22 6.85
N ALA A 229 20.60 13.90 7.45
CA ALA A 229 21.78 14.76 7.42
C ALA A 229 22.38 14.94 6.01
N THR A 230 22.24 13.90 5.17
CA THR A 230 22.74 13.93 3.79
C THR A 230 21.77 13.19 2.84
N PRO A 231 21.74 13.57 1.54
CA PRO A 231 20.98 12.81 0.55
C PRO A 231 21.41 11.33 0.46
N SER A 232 22.70 11.03 0.64
CA SER A 232 23.22 9.66 0.62
C SER A 232 22.68 8.82 1.76
N ALA A 233 22.56 9.39 2.96
CA ALA A 233 21.95 8.70 4.13
C ALA A 233 20.46 8.40 3.87
N PHE A 234 19.74 9.33 3.24
CA PHE A 234 18.36 9.12 2.81
C PHE A 234 18.26 8.00 1.78
N VAL A 235 19.07 8.03 0.71
CA VAL A 235 19.08 7.00 -0.34
C VAL A 235 19.37 5.62 0.23
N ALA A 236 20.35 5.52 1.15
CA ALA A 236 20.65 4.26 1.83
C ALA A 236 19.48 3.75 2.69
N ALA A 237 18.83 4.64 3.47
CA ALA A 237 17.67 4.29 4.27
C ALA A 237 16.45 3.90 3.41
N PHE A 238 16.24 4.62 2.31
CA PHE A 238 15.19 4.32 1.32
C PHE A 238 15.42 2.94 0.69
N ARG A 239 16.64 2.66 0.21
CA ARG A 239 17.00 1.36 -0.37
C ARG A 239 16.85 0.22 0.64
N ALA A 240 17.25 0.42 1.89
CA ALA A 240 17.08 -0.58 2.95
C ALA A 240 15.59 -0.87 3.25
N ALA A 241 14.72 0.14 3.11
CA ALA A 241 13.29 0.02 3.35
C ALA A 241 12.52 -0.56 2.15
N PHE A 242 12.86 -0.13 0.94
CA PHE A 242 12.09 -0.42 -0.28
C PHE A 242 12.80 -1.37 -1.27
N GLY A 243 14.03 -1.77 -0.99
CA GLY A 243 14.84 -2.66 -1.83
C GLY A 243 15.58 -1.96 -2.96
N GLU A 244 15.18 -0.74 -3.33
CA GLU A 244 15.69 0.03 -4.47
C GLU A 244 15.99 1.48 -4.10
N THR A 245 16.79 2.16 -4.92
CA THR A 245 17.03 3.60 -4.74
C THR A 245 15.82 4.42 -5.18
N PRO A 246 15.61 5.66 -4.66
CA PRO A 246 14.50 6.51 -5.08
C PRO A 246 14.44 6.70 -6.60
N GLY A 247 15.58 6.90 -7.27
CA GLY A 247 15.63 7.06 -8.72
C GLY A 247 15.12 5.83 -9.47
N CYS A 248 15.56 4.61 -9.12
CA CYS A 248 15.03 3.38 -9.71
C CYS A 248 13.56 3.16 -9.37
N TYR A 249 13.16 3.45 -8.14
CA TYR A 249 11.81 3.21 -7.64
C TYR A 249 10.74 4.01 -8.39
N PHE A 250 11.06 5.24 -8.79
CA PHE A 250 10.14 6.13 -9.52
C PHE A 250 10.41 6.19 -11.03
N SER A 251 11.46 5.50 -11.54
CA SER A 251 11.84 5.49 -12.97
C SER A 251 11.17 4.40 -13.80
N LEU A 252 10.24 3.63 -13.24
CA LEU A 252 9.50 2.64 -14.04
C LEU A 252 8.72 3.36 -15.14
N PRO A 253 8.91 2.99 -16.41
CA PRO A 253 8.26 3.66 -17.53
C PRO A 253 6.74 3.57 -17.38
N PRO A 254 5.99 4.63 -17.75
CA PRO A 254 4.55 4.54 -17.84
C PRO A 254 4.16 3.37 -18.75
N ALA A 255 3.05 2.70 -18.43
CA ALA A 255 2.50 1.68 -19.30
C ALA A 255 2.36 2.28 -20.71
N ARG A 256 3.04 1.69 -21.70
CA ARG A 256 2.78 2.05 -23.10
C ARG A 256 1.33 1.73 -23.38
N SER A 257 0.63 2.73 -23.86
CA SER A 257 -0.77 2.67 -24.33
C SER A 257 -0.94 1.61 -25.39
#